data_321e3449ceb403a9e93418379bc7e55c
#
_entry.id   321e3449ceb403a9e93418379bc7e55c
#
_cell.length_a   1.000
_cell.length_b   1.000
_cell.length_c   1.000
_cell.angle_alpha   90.00
_cell.angle_beta   90.00
_cell.angle_gamma   90.00
#
_symmetry.space_group_name_H-M   'P 1'
#
loop_
_entity.id
_entity.type
_entity.pdbx_description
1 polymer ?
#
loop_
_entity_poly.entity_id
_entity_poly.type
_entity_poly.pdbx_seq_one_letter_code
_entity_poly.pdbx_strand_id
1 'polypeptide(L)'
;MGLAPRAGYASLPMSTTIRFHAHGGPEVLRCEQFEPGKPAAHEVQVRHTAIGVNYVDVYDRTGLYPVTLPSGLGREAAGVIMALGRGVRGLRVGERVAYVHSVPGAYSELRNVPAERVVKVPRGISDEEAAALMLKGLTAHFLIRRTYRVARGDTILVHAAAGGVGLILCQWARALGAKVIGVVGSDAKAELARKHGCRHVLISGRDELVAGVKALTRGAGVPVVYDAVGKDTFMDSLDCLRRLGMMVTFGNASGPPPAISPLELLKRGSLYLTRPTLFNYIASREDLAAGARELFAVVRARKVRVLIGQKYPLAQAAEAHRDLEGRRTTGSTVLVP
;
A
#
# COMPACT_ATOMS: atom_id res chain seq x y z
N MET A 1 -48.78 -36.28 19.65
CA MET A 1 -47.56 -36.22 18.86
C MET A 1 -47.13 -34.73 18.80
N GLY A 2 -46.24 -34.33 19.71
CA GLY A 2 -45.73 -32.95 19.78
C GLY A 2 -44.55 -32.80 18.82
N LEU A 3 -44.63 -31.80 17.95
CA LEU A 3 -43.52 -31.39 17.11
C LEU A 3 -42.47 -30.70 17.99
N ALA A 4 -41.23 -31.26 18.01
CA ALA A 4 -40.11 -30.65 18.67
C ALA A 4 -39.79 -29.30 18.01
N PRO A 5 -39.38 -28.25 18.76
CA PRO A 5 -39.04 -26.99 18.21
C PRO A 5 -37.80 -27.13 17.32
N ARG A 6 -37.86 -26.59 16.08
CA ARG A 6 -36.73 -26.49 15.17
C ARG A 6 -35.59 -25.75 15.88
N ALA A 7 -34.41 -26.33 15.86
CA ALA A 7 -33.19 -25.71 16.35
C ALA A 7 -33.05 -24.30 15.79
N GLY A 8 -32.99 -23.33 16.71
CA GLY A 8 -32.87 -21.91 16.38
C GLY A 8 -31.64 -21.68 15.50
N TYR A 9 -31.82 -20.98 14.41
CA TYR A 9 -30.70 -20.40 13.64
C TYR A 9 -29.95 -19.48 14.61
N ALA A 10 -28.78 -19.90 15.06
CA ALA A 10 -27.86 -18.98 15.73
C ALA A 10 -27.64 -17.82 14.76
N SER A 11 -28.05 -16.63 15.11
CA SER A 11 -27.78 -15.41 14.34
C SER A 11 -26.28 -15.31 14.15
N LEU A 12 -25.84 -15.12 12.90
CA LEU A 12 -24.43 -14.89 12.60
C LEU A 12 -23.99 -13.62 13.37
N PRO A 13 -22.77 -13.57 13.88
CA PRO A 13 -22.34 -12.43 14.68
C PRO A 13 -22.36 -11.14 13.85
N MET A 14 -23.04 -10.13 14.34
CA MET A 14 -22.97 -8.77 13.81
C MET A 14 -21.52 -8.30 13.89
N SER A 15 -21.07 -7.60 12.88
CA SER A 15 -19.69 -7.13 12.71
C SER A 15 -19.69 -5.65 12.34
N THR A 16 -18.80 -4.91 12.94
CA THR A 16 -18.61 -3.49 12.63
C THR A 16 -17.88 -3.36 11.27
N THR A 17 -18.36 -2.45 10.43
CA THR A 17 -17.71 -2.10 9.16
C THR A 17 -17.79 -0.60 8.92
N ILE A 18 -16.81 -0.06 8.21
CA ILE A 18 -16.83 1.32 7.73
C ILE A 18 -17.31 1.33 6.28
N ARG A 19 -18.37 2.09 6.03
CA ARG A 19 -18.96 2.25 4.70
C ARG A 19 -19.15 3.72 4.36
N PHE A 20 -19.33 4.00 3.07
CA PHE A 20 -19.75 5.33 2.59
C PHE A 20 -20.78 5.17 1.47
N HIS A 21 -21.74 6.12 1.45
CA HIS A 21 -22.90 6.11 0.57
C HIS A 21 -22.82 7.20 -0.52
N ALA A 22 -21.88 8.13 -0.38
CA ALA A 22 -21.57 9.18 -1.34
C ALA A 22 -20.05 9.44 -1.33
N HIS A 23 -19.50 9.87 -2.45
CA HIS A 23 -18.12 10.36 -2.49
C HIS A 23 -18.00 11.68 -1.74
N GLY A 24 -16.84 11.92 -1.11
CA GLY A 24 -16.63 13.15 -0.34
C GLY A 24 -15.37 13.12 0.51
N GLY A 25 -15.32 14.01 1.50
CA GLY A 25 -14.28 14.07 2.51
C GLY A 25 -14.40 12.95 3.56
N PRO A 26 -13.51 12.91 4.56
CA PRO A 26 -13.53 11.86 5.60
C PRO A 26 -14.85 11.75 6.37
N GLU A 27 -15.65 12.81 6.38
CA GLU A 27 -16.98 12.88 7.05
C GLU A 27 -18.03 11.96 6.44
N VAL A 28 -17.84 11.45 5.21
CA VAL A 28 -18.80 10.52 4.60
C VAL A 28 -18.66 9.09 5.12
N LEU A 29 -17.59 8.80 5.86
CA LEU A 29 -17.36 7.48 6.44
C LEU A 29 -18.33 7.22 7.61
N ARG A 30 -19.05 6.10 7.51
CA ARG A 30 -20.05 5.67 8.52
C ARG A 30 -19.62 4.35 9.13
N CYS A 31 -19.74 4.27 10.45
CA CYS A 31 -19.60 3.03 11.19
C CYS A 31 -20.96 2.32 11.22
N GLU A 32 -21.06 1.16 10.62
CA GLU A 32 -22.31 0.40 10.45
C GLU A 32 -22.17 -1.02 10.98
N GLN A 33 -23.29 -1.60 11.41
CA GLN A 33 -23.37 -3.01 11.73
C GLN A 33 -23.67 -3.81 10.44
N PHE A 34 -22.94 -4.88 10.26
CA PHE A 34 -22.99 -5.69 9.05
C PHE A 34 -22.91 -7.19 9.39
N GLU A 35 -23.66 -7.98 8.68
CA GLU A 35 -23.62 -9.43 8.76
C GLU A 35 -22.92 -9.98 7.49
N PRO A 36 -21.65 -10.43 7.56
CA PRO A 36 -20.91 -10.85 6.36
C PRO A 36 -21.39 -12.18 5.76
N GLY A 37 -22.30 -12.87 6.41
CA GLY A 37 -22.75 -14.19 5.98
C GLY A 37 -21.67 -15.28 6.08
N LYS A 38 -22.00 -16.50 5.67
CA LYS A 38 -21.03 -17.59 5.57
C LYS A 38 -20.15 -17.40 4.32
N PRO A 39 -18.86 -17.81 4.37
CA PRO A 39 -18.00 -17.72 3.19
C PRO A 39 -18.55 -18.63 2.06
N ALA A 40 -18.57 -18.09 0.84
CA ALA A 40 -18.96 -18.81 -0.36
C ALA A 40 -17.92 -19.90 -0.71
N ALA A 41 -18.16 -20.67 -1.77
CA ALA A 41 -17.17 -21.63 -2.27
C ALA A 41 -15.88 -20.88 -2.64
N HIS A 42 -14.72 -21.44 -2.25
CA HIS A 42 -13.39 -20.87 -2.44
C HIS A 42 -13.10 -19.58 -1.68
N GLU A 43 -13.94 -19.19 -0.71
CA GLU A 43 -13.69 -18.07 0.20
C GLU A 43 -13.29 -18.54 1.60
N VAL A 44 -12.63 -17.69 2.33
CA VAL A 44 -12.38 -17.80 3.77
C VAL A 44 -12.98 -16.60 4.48
N GLN A 45 -13.52 -16.82 5.67
CA GLN A 45 -13.93 -15.75 6.56
C GLN A 45 -12.77 -15.41 7.49
N VAL A 46 -12.32 -14.15 7.46
CA VAL A 46 -11.21 -13.67 8.27
C VAL A 46 -11.72 -12.66 9.28
N ARG A 47 -11.48 -12.92 10.57
CA ARG A 47 -11.62 -11.95 11.65
C ARG A 47 -10.33 -11.13 11.67
N HIS A 48 -10.45 -9.84 11.40
CA HIS A 48 -9.31 -8.94 11.38
C HIS A 48 -8.81 -8.66 12.79
N THR A 49 -7.51 -8.54 12.91
CA THR A 49 -6.79 -8.07 14.12
C THR A 49 -6.04 -6.77 13.84
N ALA A 50 -5.78 -6.49 12.54
CA ALA A 50 -5.19 -5.25 12.08
C ALA A 50 -5.56 -4.99 10.61
N ILE A 51 -5.74 -3.73 10.26
CA ILE A 51 -6.16 -3.29 8.91
C ILE A 51 -5.23 -2.18 8.46
N GLY A 52 -4.66 -2.28 7.27
CA GLY A 52 -3.78 -1.25 6.71
C GLY A 52 -4.58 -0.11 6.07
N VAL A 53 -4.20 1.14 6.37
CA VAL A 53 -4.74 2.35 5.73
C VAL A 53 -3.82 2.78 4.61
N ASN A 54 -4.38 3.09 3.45
CA ASN A 54 -3.64 3.43 2.25
C ASN A 54 -4.19 4.65 1.53
N TYR A 55 -3.36 5.35 0.78
CA TYR A 55 -3.83 6.51 0.01
C TYR A 55 -4.83 6.14 -1.10
N VAL A 56 -4.81 4.89 -1.59
CA VAL A 56 -5.83 4.38 -2.51
C VAL A 56 -7.23 4.39 -1.90
N ASP A 57 -7.35 4.20 -0.59
CA ASP A 57 -8.62 4.27 0.13
C ASP A 57 -9.21 5.70 0.08
N VAL A 58 -8.34 6.72 0.07
CA VAL A 58 -8.74 8.12 -0.18
C VAL A 58 -9.26 8.28 -1.60
N TYR A 59 -8.58 7.69 -2.60
CA TYR A 59 -9.03 7.77 -4.00
C TYR A 59 -10.38 7.10 -4.23
N ASP A 60 -10.62 5.94 -3.59
CA ASP A 60 -11.90 5.25 -3.62
C ASP A 60 -13.00 6.13 -2.98
N ARG A 61 -12.73 6.69 -1.80
CA ARG A 61 -13.70 7.53 -1.07
C ARG A 61 -14.03 8.83 -1.81
N THR A 62 -13.04 9.50 -2.40
CA THR A 62 -13.23 10.78 -3.11
C THR A 62 -13.80 10.63 -4.52
N GLY A 63 -13.88 9.39 -5.04
CA GLY A 63 -14.35 9.11 -6.39
C GLY A 63 -13.30 9.29 -7.49
N LEU A 64 -12.02 9.51 -7.13
CA LEU A 64 -10.94 9.52 -8.10
C LEU A 64 -10.79 8.14 -8.77
N TYR A 65 -11.00 7.08 -7.98
CA TYR A 65 -11.13 5.72 -8.50
C TYR A 65 -12.59 5.28 -8.37
N PRO A 66 -13.18 4.73 -9.45
CA PRO A 66 -14.59 4.37 -9.43
C PRO A 66 -14.83 3.16 -8.51
N VAL A 67 -15.82 3.29 -7.63
CA VAL A 67 -16.37 2.21 -6.81
C VAL A 67 -17.89 2.26 -6.84
N THR A 68 -18.53 1.10 -6.76
CA THR A 68 -20.00 1.03 -6.66
C THR A 68 -20.45 1.41 -5.26
N LEU A 69 -21.36 2.38 -5.15
CA LEU A 69 -21.93 2.83 -3.89
C LEU A 69 -23.26 2.09 -3.57
N PRO A 70 -23.55 1.84 -2.29
CA PRO A 70 -22.70 2.05 -1.12
C PRO A 70 -21.51 1.08 -1.09
N SER A 71 -20.33 1.56 -0.69
CA SER A 71 -19.09 0.78 -0.69
C SER A 71 -18.52 0.64 0.71
N GLY A 72 -17.83 -0.48 0.97
CA GLY A 72 -16.84 -0.58 2.02
C GLY A 72 -15.54 0.11 1.62
N LEU A 73 -14.55 0.12 2.54
CA LEU A 73 -13.25 0.75 2.30
C LEU A 73 -12.11 -0.17 2.76
N GLY A 74 -10.89 0.14 2.32
CA GLY A 74 -9.70 -0.63 2.67
C GLY A 74 -9.48 -1.87 1.79
N ARG A 75 -8.21 -2.18 1.55
CA ARG A 75 -7.81 -3.23 0.59
C ARG A 75 -6.88 -4.27 1.18
N GLU A 76 -6.38 -4.09 2.40
CA GLU A 76 -5.47 -5.02 3.08
C GLU A 76 -5.83 -5.18 4.56
N ALA A 77 -5.64 -6.38 5.09
CA ALA A 77 -5.75 -6.67 6.51
C ALA A 77 -4.96 -7.93 6.88
N ALA A 78 -4.76 -8.12 8.18
CA ALA A 78 -4.32 -9.37 8.78
C ALA A 78 -5.30 -9.80 9.85
N GLY A 79 -5.36 -11.10 10.12
CA GLY A 79 -6.25 -11.66 11.12
C GLY A 79 -6.22 -13.17 11.14
N VAL A 80 -7.29 -13.75 11.66
CA VAL A 80 -7.42 -15.20 11.88
C VAL A 80 -8.60 -15.75 11.07
N ILE A 81 -8.40 -16.89 10.42
CA ILE A 81 -9.46 -17.59 9.70
C ILE A 81 -10.48 -18.15 10.69
N MET A 82 -11.75 -17.76 10.54
CA MET A 82 -12.88 -18.21 11.36
C MET A 82 -13.69 -19.30 10.70
N ALA A 83 -13.80 -19.31 9.38
CA ALA A 83 -14.54 -20.30 8.61
C ALA A 83 -13.94 -20.48 7.21
N LEU A 84 -14.20 -21.63 6.61
CA LEU A 84 -13.77 -21.99 5.26
C LEU A 84 -15.00 -22.31 4.41
N GLY A 85 -15.07 -21.75 3.23
CA GLY A 85 -16.01 -22.12 2.19
C GLY A 85 -15.66 -23.46 1.55
N ARG A 86 -16.63 -24.05 0.84
CA ARG A 86 -16.41 -25.32 0.12
C ARG A 86 -15.26 -25.17 -0.89
N GLY A 87 -14.41 -26.20 -0.99
CA GLY A 87 -13.31 -26.24 -1.97
C GLY A 87 -12.03 -25.51 -1.55
N VAL A 88 -12.00 -24.83 -0.41
CA VAL A 88 -10.76 -24.24 0.12
C VAL A 88 -9.80 -25.35 0.53
N ARG A 89 -8.55 -25.25 0.07
CA ARG A 89 -7.47 -26.20 0.37
C ARG A 89 -6.24 -25.46 0.92
N GLY A 90 -5.47 -26.15 1.75
CA GLY A 90 -4.18 -25.62 2.26
C GLY A 90 -4.29 -24.56 3.35
N LEU A 91 -5.50 -24.17 3.75
CA LEU A 91 -5.79 -23.25 4.86
C LEU A 91 -6.62 -23.96 5.94
N ARG A 92 -6.57 -23.48 7.19
CA ARG A 92 -7.29 -24.04 8.33
C ARG A 92 -7.90 -22.93 9.18
N VAL A 93 -9.02 -23.22 9.84
CA VAL A 93 -9.57 -22.36 10.90
C VAL A 93 -8.52 -22.19 12.00
N GLY A 94 -8.39 -20.98 12.52
CA GLY A 94 -7.38 -20.59 13.51
C GLY A 94 -6.02 -20.18 12.90
N GLU A 95 -5.80 -20.34 11.60
CA GLU A 95 -4.54 -19.87 10.98
C GLU A 95 -4.49 -18.35 10.89
N ARG A 96 -3.33 -17.78 11.22
CA ARG A 96 -3.01 -16.37 11.03
C ARG A 96 -2.69 -16.10 9.56
N VAL A 97 -3.40 -15.14 9.00
CA VAL A 97 -3.30 -14.78 7.59
C VAL A 97 -3.29 -13.29 7.37
N ALA A 98 -2.78 -12.88 6.22
CA ALA A 98 -2.93 -11.52 5.71
C ALA A 98 -3.35 -11.58 4.25
N TYR A 99 -3.94 -10.51 3.76
CA TYR A 99 -4.36 -10.42 2.36
C TYR A 99 -4.27 -9.00 1.81
N VAL A 100 -4.24 -8.91 0.49
CA VAL A 100 -4.52 -7.69 -0.27
C VAL A 100 -5.50 -8.03 -1.39
N HIS A 101 -6.53 -7.21 -1.56
CA HIS A 101 -7.59 -7.44 -2.53
C HIS A 101 -7.96 -6.18 -3.31
N SER A 102 -8.28 -6.33 -4.60
CA SER A 102 -8.66 -5.21 -5.47
C SER A 102 -10.03 -4.62 -5.12
N VAL A 103 -10.94 -5.44 -4.58
CA VAL A 103 -12.26 -4.99 -4.10
C VAL A 103 -12.10 -4.42 -2.70
N PRO A 104 -12.57 -3.19 -2.41
CA PRO A 104 -12.52 -2.61 -1.08
C PRO A 104 -13.46 -3.33 -0.09
N GLY A 105 -13.26 -3.09 1.23
CA GLY A 105 -14.08 -3.68 2.30
C GLY A 105 -13.26 -4.25 3.45
N ALA A 106 -11.94 -3.97 3.52
CA ALA A 106 -11.12 -4.43 4.63
C ALA A 106 -11.36 -3.65 5.93
N TYR A 107 -11.97 -2.45 5.89
CA TYR A 107 -12.33 -1.70 7.09
C TYR A 107 -13.55 -2.32 7.77
N SER A 108 -13.37 -3.50 8.29
CA SER A 108 -14.39 -4.30 8.99
C SER A 108 -13.73 -5.22 10.01
N GLU A 109 -14.49 -5.67 11.01
CA GLU A 109 -14.01 -6.68 11.96
C GLU A 109 -13.95 -8.07 11.35
N LEU A 110 -14.86 -8.35 10.40
CA LEU A 110 -15.03 -9.68 9.79
C LEU A 110 -15.29 -9.54 8.29
N ARG A 111 -14.60 -10.34 7.48
CA ARG A 111 -14.76 -10.30 6.02
C ARG A 111 -14.61 -11.67 5.38
N ASN A 112 -15.43 -11.93 4.35
CA ASN A 112 -15.21 -13.04 3.43
C ASN A 112 -14.26 -12.61 2.31
N VAL A 113 -13.21 -13.40 2.06
CA VAL A 113 -12.14 -13.09 1.11
C VAL A 113 -11.84 -14.32 0.26
N PRO A 114 -11.62 -14.20 -1.06
CA PRO A 114 -11.16 -15.31 -1.87
C PRO A 114 -9.88 -15.95 -1.30
N ALA A 115 -9.88 -17.27 -1.09
CA ALA A 115 -8.77 -17.99 -0.48
C ALA A 115 -7.46 -17.84 -1.26
N GLU A 116 -7.55 -17.61 -2.57
CA GLU A 116 -6.39 -17.36 -3.43
C GLU A 116 -5.68 -16.04 -3.13
N ARG A 117 -6.37 -15.08 -2.51
CA ARG A 117 -5.81 -13.76 -2.13
C ARG A 117 -5.19 -13.74 -0.75
N VAL A 118 -5.29 -14.81 -0.01
CA VAL A 118 -4.83 -14.92 1.38
C VAL A 118 -3.44 -15.57 1.43
N VAL A 119 -2.56 -15.03 2.24
CA VAL A 119 -1.24 -15.60 2.53
C VAL A 119 -1.08 -15.86 4.02
N LYS A 120 -0.40 -16.94 4.39
CA LYS A 120 -0.10 -17.26 5.79
C LYS A 120 0.95 -16.28 6.32
N VAL A 121 0.70 -15.74 7.50
CA VAL A 121 1.66 -14.87 8.18
C VAL A 121 2.73 -15.72 8.86
N PRO A 122 4.02 -15.55 8.50
CA PRO A 122 5.09 -16.32 9.12
C PRO A 122 5.27 -16.01 10.61
N ARG A 123 5.84 -16.94 11.36
CA ARG A 123 6.29 -16.68 12.73
C ARG A 123 7.32 -15.55 12.75
N GLY A 124 7.22 -14.67 13.77
CA GLY A 124 8.12 -13.51 13.94
C GLY A 124 7.68 -12.26 13.18
N ILE A 125 6.50 -12.27 12.54
CA ILE A 125 5.83 -11.09 12.00
C ILE A 125 4.50 -10.93 12.75
N SER A 126 4.25 -9.75 13.32
CA SER A 126 2.98 -9.44 13.99
C SER A 126 1.85 -9.26 12.98
N ASP A 127 0.59 -9.29 13.44
CA ASP A 127 -0.56 -9.04 12.57
C ASP A 127 -0.57 -7.58 12.08
N GLU A 128 -0.18 -6.64 12.94
CA GLU A 128 -0.06 -5.23 12.57
C GLU A 128 1.00 -5.01 11.48
N GLU A 129 2.18 -5.64 11.63
CA GLU A 129 3.21 -5.61 10.59
C GLU A 129 2.70 -6.23 9.29
N ALA A 130 2.02 -7.37 9.37
CA ALA A 130 1.47 -8.05 8.21
C ALA A 130 0.40 -7.19 7.50
N ALA A 131 -0.53 -6.57 8.25
CA ALA A 131 -1.52 -5.65 7.70
C ALA A 131 -0.90 -4.40 7.08
N ALA A 132 0.22 -3.90 7.63
CA ALA A 132 0.95 -2.74 7.11
C ALA A 132 1.83 -3.07 5.89
N LEU A 133 2.01 -4.36 5.56
CA LEU A 133 2.93 -4.86 4.55
C LEU A 133 2.27 -5.30 3.24
N MET A 134 1.03 -5.83 3.27
CA MET A 134 0.51 -6.51 2.09
C MET A 134 0.40 -5.59 0.88
N LEU A 135 -0.22 -4.43 1.00
CA LEU A 135 -0.32 -3.48 -0.11
C LEU A 135 1.00 -2.73 -0.31
N LYS A 136 1.52 -2.12 0.76
CA LYS A 136 2.69 -1.24 0.69
C LYS A 136 3.97 -2.01 0.36
N GLY A 137 4.18 -3.16 1.01
CA GLY A 137 5.37 -3.98 0.81
C GLY A 137 5.38 -4.67 -0.54
N LEU A 138 4.24 -5.20 -1.01
CA LEU A 138 4.13 -5.76 -2.37
C LEU A 138 4.25 -4.67 -3.43
N THR A 139 3.80 -3.43 -3.13
CA THR A 139 4.03 -2.28 -4.01
C THR A 139 5.54 -1.98 -4.10
N ALA A 140 6.24 -1.87 -2.98
CA ALA A 140 7.69 -1.69 -3.00
C ALA A 140 8.39 -2.84 -3.75
N HIS A 141 7.96 -4.09 -3.53
CA HIS A 141 8.49 -5.27 -4.22
C HIS A 141 8.39 -5.14 -5.74
N PHE A 142 7.18 -4.96 -6.28
CA PHE A 142 7.04 -4.92 -7.74
C PHE A 142 7.76 -3.71 -8.35
N LEU A 143 7.76 -2.56 -7.70
CA LEU A 143 8.43 -1.36 -8.16
C LEU A 143 9.92 -1.59 -8.40
N ILE A 144 10.63 -2.18 -7.41
CA ILE A 144 12.10 -2.34 -7.47
C ILE A 144 12.57 -3.68 -8.05
N ARG A 145 11.68 -4.66 -8.21
CA ARG A 145 12.04 -6.01 -8.68
C ARG A 145 11.49 -6.34 -10.06
N ARG A 146 10.37 -5.71 -10.45
CA ARG A 146 9.64 -6.09 -11.68
C ARG A 146 9.42 -4.91 -12.63
N THR A 147 9.12 -3.69 -12.12
CA THR A 147 8.93 -2.50 -12.97
C THR A 147 10.28 -1.98 -13.45
N TYR A 148 11.15 -1.60 -12.53
CA TYR A 148 12.56 -1.33 -12.79
C TYR A 148 13.39 -2.20 -11.85
N ARG A 149 14.22 -3.06 -12.40
CA ARG A 149 15.09 -3.94 -11.61
C ARG A 149 16.24 -3.14 -11.03
N VAL A 150 16.07 -2.67 -9.81
CA VAL A 150 17.12 -1.95 -9.08
C VAL A 150 18.32 -2.85 -8.88
N ALA A 151 19.48 -2.40 -9.36
CA ALA A 151 20.75 -3.09 -9.28
C ALA A 151 21.70 -2.42 -8.28
N ARG A 152 22.72 -3.18 -7.88
CA ARG A 152 23.82 -2.64 -7.07
C ARG A 152 24.52 -1.50 -7.79
N GLY A 153 24.67 -0.37 -7.10
CA GLY A 153 25.32 0.84 -7.63
C GLY A 153 24.35 1.85 -8.23
N ASP A 154 23.10 1.48 -8.53
CA ASP A 154 22.11 2.44 -9.01
C ASP A 154 21.94 3.59 -8.02
N THR A 155 21.74 4.79 -8.53
CA THR A 155 21.25 5.94 -7.75
C THR A 155 19.82 6.22 -8.17
N ILE A 156 18.85 6.03 -7.27
CA ILE A 156 17.42 6.14 -7.56
C ILE A 156 16.79 7.30 -6.81
N LEU A 157 15.73 7.89 -7.36
CA LEU A 157 14.96 8.96 -6.73
C LEU A 157 13.60 8.40 -6.25
N VAL A 158 13.25 8.71 -4.99
CA VAL A 158 12.01 8.24 -4.36
C VAL A 158 11.28 9.41 -3.72
N HIS A 159 10.12 9.76 -4.25
CA HIS A 159 9.21 10.73 -3.63
C HIS A 159 8.46 10.13 -2.45
N ALA A 160 8.02 10.98 -1.52
CA ALA A 160 7.36 10.57 -0.27
C ALA A 160 8.16 9.50 0.50
N ALA A 161 9.48 9.64 0.57
CA ALA A 161 10.42 8.64 1.10
C ALA A 161 10.17 8.27 2.58
N ALA A 162 9.50 9.12 3.36
CA ALA A 162 9.11 8.86 4.76
C ALA A 162 7.69 8.28 4.91
N GLY A 163 6.97 8.04 3.82
CA GLY A 163 5.66 7.39 3.80
C GLY A 163 5.75 5.87 3.87
N GLY A 164 4.60 5.19 3.97
CA GLY A 164 4.55 3.74 4.16
C GLY A 164 5.26 2.93 3.07
N VAL A 165 4.99 3.20 1.78
CA VAL A 165 5.71 2.56 0.67
C VAL A 165 7.16 3.04 0.63
N GLY A 166 7.39 4.36 0.79
CA GLY A 166 8.71 4.98 0.70
C GLY A 166 9.72 4.37 1.65
N LEU A 167 9.38 4.23 2.94
CA LEU A 167 10.29 3.64 3.94
C LEU A 167 10.66 2.19 3.62
N ILE A 168 9.70 1.39 3.15
CA ILE A 168 9.95 -0.01 2.76
C ILE A 168 10.85 -0.05 1.53
N LEU A 169 10.53 0.74 0.50
CA LEU A 169 11.27 0.80 -0.76
C LEU A 169 12.70 1.25 -0.54
N CYS A 170 12.92 2.32 0.22
CA CYS A 170 14.25 2.88 0.49
C CYS A 170 15.15 1.87 1.22
N GLN A 171 14.63 1.17 2.25
CA GLN A 171 15.36 0.14 2.97
C GLN A 171 15.70 -1.04 2.05
N TRP A 172 14.75 -1.49 1.25
CA TRP A 172 14.95 -2.63 0.36
C TRP A 172 15.92 -2.30 -0.76
N ALA A 173 15.80 -1.13 -1.40
CA ALA A 173 16.74 -0.65 -2.41
C ALA A 173 18.16 -0.54 -1.84
N ARG A 174 18.34 0.00 -0.62
CA ARG A 174 19.64 0.01 0.06
C ARG A 174 20.17 -1.41 0.28
N ALA A 175 19.31 -2.35 0.68
CA ALA A 175 19.71 -3.75 0.87
C ALA A 175 20.13 -4.44 -0.44
N LEU A 176 19.64 -3.97 -1.60
CA LEU A 176 20.09 -4.37 -2.93
C LEU A 176 21.41 -3.69 -3.37
N GLY A 177 21.90 -2.73 -2.57
CA GLY A 177 23.14 -2.00 -2.85
C GLY A 177 22.95 -0.73 -3.68
N ALA A 178 21.72 -0.23 -3.82
CA ALA A 178 21.45 1.05 -4.46
C ALA A 178 21.68 2.24 -3.50
N LYS A 179 21.92 3.41 -4.08
CA LYS A 179 21.97 4.70 -3.39
C LYS A 179 20.62 5.39 -3.59
N VAL A 180 19.92 5.72 -2.50
CA VAL A 180 18.59 6.32 -2.56
C VAL A 180 18.70 7.82 -2.29
N ILE A 181 18.16 8.62 -3.20
CA ILE A 181 17.84 10.03 -2.99
C ILE A 181 16.34 10.06 -2.61
N GLY A 182 16.03 10.45 -1.37
CA GLY A 182 14.65 10.56 -0.89
C GLY A 182 14.16 12.00 -0.99
N VAL A 183 12.89 12.21 -1.34
CA VAL A 183 12.22 13.51 -1.25
C VAL A 183 11.16 13.46 -0.16
N VAL A 184 11.16 14.45 0.73
CA VAL A 184 10.25 14.53 1.88
C VAL A 184 9.81 15.98 2.12
N GLY A 185 8.78 16.19 2.95
CA GLY A 185 8.20 17.52 3.17
C GLY A 185 8.65 18.22 4.46
N SER A 186 9.60 17.67 5.26
CA SER A 186 10.07 18.33 6.49
C SER A 186 11.39 17.72 6.98
N ASP A 187 12.09 18.45 7.88
CA ASP A 187 13.33 17.98 8.50
C ASP A 187 13.15 16.71 9.33
N ALA A 188 12.07 16.60 10.10
CA ALA A 188 11.76 15.39 10.86
C ALA A 188 11.58 14.16 9.94
N LYS A 189 10.90 14.34 8.79
CA LYS A 189 10.77 13.30 7.77
C LYS A 189 12.09 13.01 7.07
N ALA A 190 12.98 13.99 6.93
CA ALA A 190 14.31 13.80 6.36
C ALA A 190 15.19 12.92 7.26
N GLU A 191 15.17 13.18 8.56
CA GLU A 191 15.88 12.34 9.53
C GLU A 191 15.37 10.89 9.49
N LEU A 192 14.03 10.71 9.46
CA LEU A 192 13.41 9.40 9.35
C LEU A 192 13.82 8.67 8.07
N ALA A 193 13.80 9.35 6.92
CA ALA A 193 14.19 8.77 5.64
C ALA A 193 15.67 8.34 5.62
N ARG A 194 16.59 9.14 6.21
CA ARG A 194 17.99 8.77 6.35
C ARG A 194 18.18 7.51 7.20
N LYS A 195 17.51 7.43 8.35
CA LYS A 195 17.51 6.24 9.22
C LYS A 195 17.01 4.99 8.48
N HIS A 196 16.12 5.16 7.49
CA HIS A 196 15.49 4.07 6.73
C HIS A 196 16.02 3.91 5.30
N GLY A 197 17.26 4.28 5.03
CA GLY A 197 17.95 3.84 3.83
C GLY A 197 18.25 4.88 2.78
N CYS A 198 17.73 6.11 2.90
CA CYS A 198 18.11 7.21 2.03
C CYS A 198 19.56 7.65 2.33
N ARG A 199 20.40 7.67 1.29
CA ARG A 199 21.76 8.20 1.39
C ARG A 199 21.75 9.73 1.36
N HIS A 200 20.87 10.31 0.54
CA HIS A 200 20.65 11.74 0.42
C HIS A 200 19.16 12.03 0.57
N VAL A 201 18.82 13.19 1.09
CA VAL A 201 17.41 13.61 1.24
C VAL A 201 17.31 15.05 0.83
N LEU A 202 16.34 15.33 -0.05
CA LEU A 202 15.91 16.66 -0.45
C LEU A 202 14.57 16.98 0.21
N ILE A 203 14.37 18.24 0.59
CA ILE A 203 13.12 18.70 1.24
C ILE A 203 12.33 19.52 0.23
N SER A 204 11.15 19.00 -0.14
CA SER A 204 10.23 19.65 -1.05
C SER A 204 9.82 21.06 -0.56
N GLY A 205 9.82 22.03 -1.45
CA GLY A 205 9.54 23.44 -1.14
C GLY A 205 10.70 24.23 -0.51
N ARG A 206 11.81 23.56 -0.18
CA ARG A 206 13.06 24.21 0.27
C ARG A 206 14.20 23.98 -0.72
N ASP A 207 14.39 22.74 -1.13
CA ASP A 207 15.49 22.35 -2.00
C ASP A 207 15.01 22.31 -3.47
N GLU A 208 15.82 22.85 -4.38
CA GLU A 208 15.57 22.76 -5.80
C GLU A 208 15.79 21.32 -6.27
N LEU A 209 14.72 20.59 -6.54
CA LEU A 209 14.75 19.15 -6.79
C LEU A 209 15.68 18.76 -7.93
N VAL A 210 15.51 19.37 -9.10
CA VAL A 210 16.27 19.00 -10.32
C VAL A 210 17.75 19.33 -10.13
N ALA A 211 18.06 20.54 -9.65
CA ALA A 211 19.44 20.95 -9.39
C ALA A 211 20.11 20.05 -8.33
N GLY A 212 19.40 19.72 -7.25
CA GLY A 212 19.88 18.84 -6.20
C GLY A 212 20.20 17.43 -6.71
N VAL A 213 19.29 16.84 -7.50
CA VAL A 213 19.52 15.51 -8.10
C VAL A 213 20.69 15.55 -9.09
N LYS A 214 20.79 16.58 -9.93
CA LYS A 214 21.92 16.75 -10.87
C LYS A 214 23.25 16.89 -10.13
N ALA A 215 23.32 17.67 -9.07
CA ALA A 215 24.52 17.80 -8.23
C ALA A 215 24.94 16.45 -7.63
N LEU A 216 23.99 15.69 -7.06
CA LEU A 216 24.24 14.37 -6.45
C LEU A 216 24.64 13.28 -7.48
N THR A 217 24.29 13.46 -8.74
CA THR A 217 24.58 12.55 -9.84
C THR A 217 25.63 13.04 -10.82
N ARG A 218 26.36 14.13 -10.48
CA ARG A 218 27.38 14.75 -11.35
C ARG A 218 26.82 15.13 -12.73
N GLY A 219 25.59 15.65 -12.76
CA GLY A 219 24.91 16.08 -13.98
C GLY A 219 24.16 14.97 -14.72
N ALA A 220 24.42 13.68 -14.43
CA ALA A 220 23.88 12.56 -15.21
C ALA A 220 22.37 12.38 -15.04
N GLY A 221 21.80 12.67 -13.87
CA GLY A 221 20.44 12.28 -13.50
C GLY A 221 20.33 10.82 -13.04
N VAL A 222 19.12 10.39 -12.67
CA VAL A 222 18.85 9.04 -12.13
C VAL A 222 18.28 8.10 -13.21
N PRO A 223 18.53 6.79 -13.13
CA PRO A 223 17.93 5.81 -14.05
C PRO A 223 16.45 5.61 -13.83
N VAL A 224 15.93 5.87 -12.63
CA VAL A 224 14.52 5.71 -12.30
C VAL A 224 14.08 6.70 -11.24
N VAL A 225 12.85 7.22 -11.40
CA VAL A 225 12.12 7.98 -10.39
C VAL A 225 10.88 7.20 -10.00
N TYR A 226 10.67 7.02 -8.70
CA TYR A 226 9.45 6.46 -8.11
C TYR A 226 8.62 7.59 -7.50
N ASP A 227 7.50 7.92 -8.13
CA ASP A 227 6.66 9.05 -7.76
C ASP A 227 5.26 8.61 -7.32
N ALA A 228 4.96 8.83 -6.04
CA ALA A 228 3.66 8.62 -5.42
C ALA A 228 2.86 9.92 -5.25
N VAL A 229 3.44 11.08 -5.59
CA VAL A 229 2.87 12.41 -5.33
C VAL A 229 1.98 12.86 -6.49
N GLY A 230 2.48 12.81 -7.71
CA GLY A 230 1.72 13.09 -8.92
C GLY A 230 1.81 14.55 -9.37
N LYS A 231 0.70 15.31 -9.31
CA LYS A 231 0.57 16.65 -9.89
C LYS A 231 1.76 17.58 -9.60
N ASP A 232 2.16 17.67 -8.34
CA ASP A 232 3.16 18.65 -7.89
C ASP A 232 4.60 18.26 -8.23
N THR A 233 4.87 17.02 -8.61
CA THR A 233 6.23 16.50 -8.76
C THR A 233 6.54 15.93 -10.14
N PHE A 234 5.53 15.72 -10.96
CA PHE A 234 5.64 14.91 -12.18
C PHE A 234 6.64 15.51 -13.19
N MET A 235 6.58 16.81 -13.47
CA MET A 235 7.45 17.43 -14.48
C MET A 235 8.91 17.47 -14.01
N ASP A 236 9.15 17.88 -12.77
CA ASP A 236 10.49 17.88 -12.18
C ASP A 236 11.07 16.48 -12.08
N SER A 237 10.22 15.48 -11.85
CA SER A 237 10.62 14.07 -11.85
C SER A 237 11.14 13.62 -13.21
N LEU A 238 10.51 14.07 -14.32
CA LEU A 238 11.01 13.80 -15.66
C LEU A 238 12.38 14.44 -15.91
N ASP A 239 12.59 15.69 -15.41
CA ASP A 239 13.84 16.43 -15.56
C ASP A 239 14.98 15.90 -14.68
N CYS A 240 14.66 15.12 -13.63
CA CYS A 240 15.63 14.40 -12.82
C CYS A 240 16.21 13.15 -13.50
N LEU A 241 15.56 12.62 -14.54
CA LEU A 241 15.99 11.39 -15.21
C LEU A 241 17.20 11.59 -16.10
N ARG A 242 18.02 10.55 -16.19
CA ARG A 242 19.05 10.43 -17.24
C ARG A 242 18.41 10.05 -18.58
N ARG A 243 19.16 10.15 -19.68
CA ARG A 243 18.75 9.59 -20.97
C ARG A 243 18.36 8.12 -20.79
N LEU A 244 17.26 7.69 -21.44
CA LEU A 244 16.66 6.36 -21.33
C LEU A 244 16.25 5.99 -19.89
N GLY A 245 16.02 7.01 -19.02
CA GLY A 245 15.53 6.80 -17.67
C GLY A 245 14.04 6.48 -17.64
N MET A 246 13.58 5.90 -16.52
CA MET A 246 12.19 5.48 -16.33
C MET A 246 11.49 6.32 -15.28
N MET A 247 10.40 6.95 -15.67
CA MET A 247 9.43 7.56 -14.77
C MET A 247 8.39 6.53 -14.35
N VAL A 248 8.34 6.22 -13.06
CA VAL A 248 7.34 5.32 -12.48
C VAL A 248 6.41 6.15 -11.59
N THR A 249 5.28 6.60 -12.15
CA THR A 249 4.26 7.31 -11.39
C THR A 249 3.24 6.31 -10.86
N PHE A 250 3.16 6.13 -9.53
CA PHE A 250 2.32 5.08 -8.92
C PHE A 250 1.32 5.60 -7.89
N GLY A 251 1.28 6.92 -7.65
CA GLY A 251 0.33 7.58 -6.75
C GLY A 251 -0.11 8.95 -7.25
N ASN A 252 -1.11 9.53 -6.57
CA ASN A 252 -1.70 10.83 -6.87
C ASN A 252 -1.96 11.61 -5.58
N ALA A 253 -1.00 11.63 -4.63
CA ALA A 253 -1.21 12.23 -3.31
C ALA A 253 -1.44 13.76 -3.37
N SER A 254 -0.97 14.44 -4.42
CA SER A 254 -1.25 15.85 -4.71
C SER A 254 -2.26 16.06 -5.86
N GLY A 255 -2.87 14.98 -6.33
CA GLY A 255 -3.73 14.95 -7.50
C GLY A 255 -3.09 14.23 -8.70
N PRO A 256 -3.88 13.96 -9.76
CA PRO A 256 -3.38 13.34 -10.98
C PRO A 256 -2.31 14.21 -11.64
N PRO A 257 -1.26 13.60 -12.24
CA PRO A 257 -0.29 14.35 -13.04
C PRO A 257 -0.97 14.98 -14.26
N PRO A 258 -0.38 16.05 -14.83
CA PRO A 258 -0.90 16.67 -16.05
C PRO A 258 -0.81 15.71 -17.24
N ALA A 259 -1.68 15.89 -18.22
CA ALA A 259 -1.53 15.27 -19.52
C ALA A 259 -0.26 15.79 -20.20
N ILE A 260 0.55 14.91 -20.78
CA ILE A 260 1.76 15.30 -21.51
C ILE A 260 1.76 14.73 -22.93
N SER A 261 2.37 15.45 -23.85
CA SER A 261 2.71 14.93 -25.16
C SER A 261 3.84 13.90 -25.06
N PRO A 262 3.82 12.79 -25.84
CA PRO A 262 4.99 11.91 -25.96
C PRO A 262 6.29 12.62 -26.37
N LEU A 263 6.20 13.77 -27.04
CA LEU A 263 7.35 14.61 -27.39
C LEU A 263 8.12 15.11 -26.15
N GLU A 264 7.46 15.21 -25.00
CA GLU A 264 8.15 15.58 -23.76
C GLU A 264 9.12 14.49 -23.29
N LEU A 265 8.82 13.22 -23.56
CA LEU A 265 9.72 12.09 -23.30
C LEU A 265 10.91 12.08 -24.28
N LEU A 266 10.65 12.37 -25.56
CA LEU A 266 11.68 12.49 -26.59
C LEU A 266 12.69 13.60 -26.25
N LYS A 267 12.21 14.82 -25.95
CA LYS A 267 13.05 15.99 -25.65
C LYS A 267 13.97 15.77 -24.45
N ARG A 268 13.54 14.97 -23.49
CA ARG A 268 14.30 14.64 -22.27
C ARG A 268 15.20 13.42 -22.40
N GLY A 269 15.42 12.94 -23.63
CA GLY A 269 16.35 11.84 -23.90
C GLY A 269 15.70 10.46 -23.98
N SER A 270 14.54 10.37 -24.64
CA SER A 270 13.81 9.11 -24.92
C SER A 270 13.45 8.35 -23.63
N LEU A 271 12.78 9.03 -22.73
CA LEU A 271 12.38 8.49 -21.42
C LEU A 271 11.30 7.41 -21.56
N TYR A 272 11.27 6.49 -20.61
CA TYR A 272 10.17 5.57 -20.39
C TYR A 272 9.21 6.14 -19.35
N LEU A 273 7.91 6.01 -19.57
CA LEU A 273 6.85 6.38 -18.62
C LEU A 273 5.94 5.17 -18.37
N THR A 274 5.71 4.86 -17.11
CA THR A 274 4.75 3.81 -16.73
C THR A 274 3.90 4.23 -15.54
N ARG A 275 2.63 3.77 -15.54
CA ARG A 275 1.67 3.93 -14.44
C ARG A 275 1.22 2.54 -13.96
N PRO A 276 2.04 1.86 -13.13
CA PRO A 276 1.73 0.51 -12.69
C PRO A 276 0.67 0.49 -11.59
N THR A 277 -0.05 -0.63 -11.49
CA THR A 277 -0.90 -0.98 -10.35
C THR A 277 -0.48 -2.32 -9.77
N LEU A 278 -0.47 -2.43 -8.44
CA LEU A 278 -0.13 -3.67 -7.74
C LEU A 278 -0.91 -4.87 -8.28
N PHE A 279 -2.21 -4.70 -8.52
CA PHE A 279 -3.11 -5.81 -8.87
C PHE A 279 -2.77 -6.49 -10.20
N ASN A 280 -2.11 -5.80 -11.12
CA ASN A 280 -1.57 -6.43 -12.34
C ASN A 280 -0.33 -7.30 -12.06
N TYR A 281 0.47 -6.92 -11.04
CA TYR A 281 1.68 -7.64 -10.67
C TYR A 281 1.44 -8.85 -9.75
N ILE A 282 0.25 -8.91 -9.14
CA ILE A 282 -0.20 -10.03 -8.30
C ILE A 282 -1.50 -10.64 -8.84
N ALA A 283 -1.71 -10.61 -10.16
CA ALA A 283 -2.94 -11.08 -10.79
C ALA A 283 -3.16 -12.56 -10.51
N SER A 284 -2.11 -13.38 -10.61
CA SER A 284 -2.17 -14.80 -10.28
C SER A 284 -1.87 -15.07 -8.79
N ARG A 285 -2.29 -16.24 -8.31
CA ARG A 285 -1.95 -16.75 -6.99
C ARG A 285 -0.44 -16.93 -6.83
N GLU A 286 0.23 -17.39 -7.89
CA GLU A 286 1.66 -17.63 -7.96
C GLU A 286 2.46 -16.33 -7.79
N ASP A 287 2.06 -15.27 -8.49
CA ASP A 287 2.68 -13.94 -8.38
C ASP A 287 2.53 -13.37 -6.96
N LEU A 288 1.31 -13.46 -6.39
CA LEU A 288 1.06 -13.02 -5.01
C LEU A 288 1.94 -13.80 -4.02
N ALA A 289 1.97 -15.12 -4.15
CA ALA A 289 2.73 -15.98 -3.25
C ALA A 289 4.25 -15.75 -3.38
N ALA A 290 4.76 -15.54 -4.59
CA ALA A 290 6.16 -15.22 -4.83
C ALA A 290 6.54 -13.87 -4.22
N GLY A 291 5.75 -12.82 -4.48
CA GLY A 291 5.98 -11.49 -3.92
C GLY A 291 5.92 -11.48 -2.40
N ALA A 292 4.90 -12.12 -1.80
CA ALA A 292 4.77 -12.22 -0.36
C ALA A 292 5.93 -12.99 0.28
N ARG A 293 6.43 -14.07 -0.34
CA ARG A 293 7.58 -14.84 0.14
C ARG A 293 8.85 -13.99 0.17
N GLU A 294 9.16 -13.24 -0.90
CA GLU A 294 10.31 -12.33 -0.94
C GLU A 294 10.17 -11.22 0.10
N LEU A 295 8.97 -10.61 0.20
CA LEU A 295 8.67 -9.55 1.17
C LEU A 295 8.87 -10.03 2.61
N PHE A 296 8.26 -11.14 2.99
CA PHE A 296 8.42 -11.68 4.33
C PHE A 296 9.87 -12.14 4.62
N ALA A 297 10.60 -12.60 3.62
CA ALA A 297 12.01 -12.98 3.78
C ALA A 297 12.89 -11.77 4.12
N VAL A 298 12.73 -10.62 3.45
CA VAL A 298 13.53 -9.42 3.75
C VAL A 298 13.16 -8.78 5.10
N VAL A 299 11.89 -8.89 5.52
CA VAL A 299 11.43 -8.44 6.85
C VAL A 299 12.02 -9.33 7.94
N ARG A 300 11.91 -10.65 7.83
CA ARG A 300 12.50 -11.61 8.79
C ARG A 300 14.02 -11.48 8.88
N ALA A 301 14.68 -11.20 7.78
CA ALA A 301 16.12 -10.92 7.73
C ALA A 301 16.48 -9.52 8.28
N ARG A 302 15.50 -8.75 8.76
CA ARG A 302 15.67 -7.37 9.27
C ARG A 302 16.30 -6.39 8.29
N LYS A 303 16.29 -6.72 7.00
CA LYS A 303 16.72 -5.81 5.92
C LYS A 303 15.69 -4.70 5.67
N VAL A 304 14.43 -5.00 5.96
CA VAL A 304 13.31 -4.06 5.97
C VAL A 304 12.61 -4.16 7.32
N ARG A 305 12.40 -3.03 7.96
CA ARG A 305 11.61 -2.90 9.20
C ARG A 305 10.36 -2.11 8.88
N VAL A 306 9.21 -2.61 9.33
CA VAL A 306 7.94 -1.91 9.18
C VAL A 306 7.84 -0.86 10.29
N LEU A 307 7.64 0.37 9.90
CA LEU A 307 7.32 1.43 10.86
C LEU A 307 5.80 1.65 10.85
N ILE A 308 5.16 1.31 11.96
CA ILE A 308 3.77 1.67 12.23
C ILE A 308 3.81 2.97 13.02
N GLY A 309 3.57 4.08 12.33
CA GLY A 309 3.66 5.41 12.93
C GLY A 309 2.41 5.81 13.69
N GLN A 310 1.24 5.29 13.28
CA GLN A 310 -0.05 5.64 13.86
C GLN A 310 -0.96 4.41 13.93
N LYS A 311 -1.77 4.34 15.01
CA LYS A 311 -2.82 3.35 15.21
C LYS A 311 -4.09 4.07 15.62
N TYR A 312 -5.21 3.66 15.02
CA TYR A 312 -6.54 4.18 15.35
C TYR A 312 -7.49 3.01 15.57
N PRO A 313 -8.47 3.12 16.48
CA PRO A 313 -9.62 2.22 16.48
C PRO A 313 -10.33 2.25 15.12
N LEU A 314 -10.92 1.13 14.69
CA LEU A 314 -11.66 1.04 13.41
C LEU A 314 -12.71 2.17 13.28
N ALA A 315 -13.42 2.46 14.35
CA ALA A 315 -14.44 3.53 14.38
C ALA A 315 -13.86 4.93 14.11
N GLN A 316 -12.56 5.14 14.27
CA GLN A 316 -11.86 6.40 14.00
C GLN A 316 -11.23 6.44 12.58
N ALA A 317 -11.70 5.63 11.66
CA ALA A 317 -11.18 5.61 10.28
C ALA A 317 -11.21 7.00 9.61
N ALA A 318 -12.22 7.82 9.90
CA ALA A 318 -12.32 9.19 9.39
C ALA A 318 -11.17 10.09 9.88
N GLU A 319 -10.74 9.93 11.13
CA GLU A 319 -9.60 10.66 11.69
C GLU A 319 -8.29 10.19 11.05
N ALA A 320 -8.09 8.88 10.92
CA ALA A 320 -6.95 8.32 10.22
C ALA A 320 -6.81 8.88 8.79
N HIS A 321 -7.92 9.06 8.08
CA HIS A 321 -7.95 9.69 6.75
C HIS A 321 -7.59 11.17 6.80
N ARG A 322 -8.14 11.96 7.75
CA ARG A 322 -7.78 13.38 7.92
C ARG A 322 -6.28 13.56 8.16
N ASP A 323 -5.68 12.69 8.96
CA ASP A 323 -4.25 12.76 9.27
C ASP A 323 -3.38 12.34 8.07
N LEU A 324 -3.82 11.34 7.32
CA LEU A 324 -3.13 10.90 6.10
C LEU A 324 -3.14 12.01 5.02
N GLU A 325 -4.31 12.59 4.74
CA GLU A 325 -4.48 13.68 3.76
C GLU A 325 -3.79 14.97 4.21
N GLY A 326 -3.81 15.25 5.52
CA GLY A 326 -3.10 16.36 6.14
C GLY A 326 -1.57 16.21 6.19
N ARG A 327 -1.02 15.12 5.64
CA ARG A 327 0.43 14.81 5.66
C ARG A 327 1.04 14.75 7.07
N ARG A 328 0.20 14.49 8.10
CA ARG A 328 0.63 14.38 9.51
C ARG A 328 1.17 13.00 9.87
N THR A 329 1.04 12.04 8.97
CA THR A 329 1.47 10.66 9.18
C THR A 329 2.91 10.41 8.73
N THR A 330 3.55 9.40 9.34
CA THR A 330 4.82 8.82 8.92
C THR A 330 4.72 7.29 8.95
N GLY A 331 5.46 6.61 8.09
CA GLY A 331 5.38 5.14 8.00
C GLY A 331 3.99 4.65 7.60
N SER A 332 3.57 3.56 8.19
CA SER A 332 2.26 2.95 7.95
C SER A 332 1.25 3.34 9.03
N THR A 333 -0.01 3.51 8.62
CA THR A 333 -1.16 3.69 9.51
C THR A 333 -1.96 2.39 9.57
N VAL A 334 -2.40 1.99 10.75
CA VAL A 334 -3.16 0.77 11.00
C VAL A 334 -4.44 1.10 11.77
N LEU A 335 -5.58 0.50 11.36
CA LEU A 335 -6.80 0.46 12.15
C LEU A 335 -6.83 -0.85 12.94
N VAL A 336 -7.30 -0.76 14.17
CA VAL A 336 -7.50 -1.90 15.08
C VAL A 336 -9.00 -2.05 15.26
N PRO A 337 -9.58 -3.21 14.86
CA PRO A 337 -11.00 -3.51 15.06
C PRO A 337 -11.44 -3.55 16.51
#